data_49d4f96579f7366e7b46713f47a209f9
#
_entry.id   49d4f96579f7366e7b46713f47a209f9
#
_cell.length_a   1.000
_cell.length_b   1.000
_cell.length_c   1.000
_cell.angle_alpha   90.00
_cell.angle_beta   90.00
_cell.angle_gamma   90.00
#
_symmetry.space_group_name_H-M   'P 1'
#
loop_
_entity.id
_entity.type
_entity.pdbx_description
1 polymer ?
#
loop_
_entity_poly.entity_id
_entity_poly.type
_entity_poly.pdbx_seq_one_letter_code
_entity_poly.pdbx_strand_id
1 'polypeptide(L)'
;MTPRAIRAALVALLGVSLLVEPAVAQDGSLLTNLENEVASAAQGWETTILQAARSLFWILAGIEIGIAAVWLALAAASIDTWFAELVRRIMFIGLFVFILEQGPAFAKAMVDSLFQIGAGGGSASPANVFNAGLQVASAMSSKAQFGLFEDNALAIAAVFAMIVVVICFSLVAAIFISVMVEMYVGLLAGMIMLGLGGSSFTKDFAIRYLVYAFSVGMKLMALVMIARIGSQVLVNLASGPAGSDEYLSTLAIAGISVVVFIISIYVPNIIQGVVQGVSVTGGMETIRHGGQAASFAVGGAALAAGGARAGAAAFSDARAAGASFGAAALKGMASGAGAAGGALAGAARDKAIGVPGTWGASTLGLANSKLDQAQGRPTRKPSSDDKA
;
A
#
# COMPACT_ATOMS: atom_id res chain seq x y z
N MET A 1 -46.73 18.53 -6.69
CA MET A 1 -45.93 17.83 -7.70
C MET A 1 -46.89 17.13 -8.67
N THR A 2 -46.74 17.39 -9.95
CA THR A 2 -47.62 16.76 -10.95
C THR A 2 -47.27 15.27 -11.09
N PRO A 3 -48.26 14.37 -11.31
CA PRO A 3 -48.04 12.94 -11.43
C PRO A 3 -47.05 12.54 -12.55
N ARG A 4 -46.78 13.46 -13.47
CA ARG A 4 -45.74 13.29 -14.53
C ARG A 4 -44.30 13.48 -14.00
N ALA A 5 -44.05 14.35 -13.02
CA ALA A 5 -42.73 14.54 -12.42
C ALA A 5 -42.32 13.35 -11.55
N ILE A 6 -43.31 12.72 -10.87
CA ILE A 6 -43.06 11.51 -10.05
C ILE A 6 -42.76 10.32 -10.96
N ARG A 7 -43.45 10.17 -12.08
CA ARG A 7 -43.15 9.11 -13.06
C ARG A 7 -41.81 9.30 -13.75
N ALA A 8 -41.42 10.53 -14.08
CA ALA A 8 -40.09 10.81 -14.66
C ALA A 8 -38.96 10.55 -13.66
N ALA A 9 -39.14 10.88 -12.38
CA ALA A 9 -38.16 10.57 -11.33
C ALA A 9 -38.06 9.07 -11.06
N LEU A 10 -39.18 8.34 -11.08
CA LEU A 10 -39.21 6.88 -10.93
C LEU A 10 -38.57 6.16 -12.13
N VAL A 11 -38.81 6.63 -13.36
CA VAL A 11 -38.16 6.10 -14.57
C VAL A 11 -36.68 6.42 -14.59
N ALA A 12 -36.23 7.60 -14.13
CA ALA A 12 -34.84 7.94 -14.00
C ALA A 12 -34.15 7.10 -12.91
N LEU A 13 -34.83 6.85 -11.77
CA LEU A 13 -34.32 5.97 -10.71
C LEU A 13 -34.24 4.51 -11.17
N LEU A 14 -35.25 4.02 -11.90
CA LEU A 14 -35.23 2.68 -12.51
C LEU A 14 -34.17 2.60 -13.63
N GLY A 15 -33.98 3.63 -14.41
CA GLY A 15 -32.93 3.70 -15.43
C GLY A 15 -31.51 3.66 -14.83
N VAL A 16 -31.28 4.31 -13.70
CA VAL A 16 -30.02 4.24 -12.96
C VAL A 16 -29.83 2.86 -12.31
N SER A 17 -30.90 2.23 -11.82
CA SER A 17 -30.80 0.87 -11.26
C SER A 17 -30.62 -0.23 -12.32
N LEU A 18 -31.01 0.02 -13.57
CA LEU A 18 -30.79 -0.90 -14.71
C LEU A 18 -29.42 -0.71 -15.36
N LEU A 19 -28.75 0.45 -15.13
CA LEU A 19 -27.36 0.69 -15.55
C LEU A 19 -26.34 0.25 -14.50
N VAL A 20 -26.76 0.03 -13.26
CA VAL A 20 -26.01 -0.75 -12.29
C VAL A 20 -26.28 -2.21 -12.63
N GLU A 21 -25.58 -2.73 -13.65
CA GLU A 21 -25.33 -4.17 -13.67
C GLU A 21 -24.87 -4.53 -12.27
N PRO A 22 -25.40 -5.62 -11.64
CA PRO A 22 -24.80 -6.10 -10.42
C PRO A 22 -23.33 -6.31 -10.78
N ALA A 23 -22.46 -5.39 -10.35
CA ALA A 23 -21.04 -5.65 -10.33
C ALA A 23 -20.97 -6.97 -9.58
N VAL A 24 -20.85 -8.07 -10.33
CA VAL A 24 -20.56 -9.38 -9.79
C VAL A 24 -19.39 -9.06 -8.91
N ALA A 25 -19.59 -9.13 -7.59
CA ALA A 25 -18.55 -8.84 -6.62
C ALA A 25 -17.42 -9.75 -7.06
N GLN A 26 -16.42 -9.16 -7.70
CA GLN A 26 -15.25 -9.92 -8.13
C GLN A 26 -14.51 -10.16 -6.84
N ASP A 27 -14.90 -11.27 -6.19
CA ASP A 27 -14.43 -11.77 -4.90
C ASP A 27 -12.90 -11.82 -4.85
N GLY A 28 -12.21 -10.69 -4.79
CA GLY A 28 -10.75 -10.62 -4.71
C GLY A 28 -10.00 -11.45 -5.79
N SER A 29 -10.72 -12.12 -6.70
CA SER A 29 -10.16 -12.99 -7.74
C SER A 29 -9.17 -12.27 -8.65
N LEU A 30 -9.42 -10.99 -8.94
CA LEU A 30 -8.46 -10.15 -9.68
C LEU A 30 -7.15 -9.97 -8.93
N LEU A 31 -7.19 -9.84 -7.60
CA LEU A 31 -6.00 -9.71 -6.77
C LEU A 31 -5.21 -11.03 -6.75
N THR A 32 -5.92 -12.16 -6.67
CA THR A 32 -5.31 -13.49 -6.75
C THR A 32 -4.70 -13.75 -8.14
N ASN A 33 -5.36 -13.34 -9.21
CA ASN A 33 -4.83 -13.46 -10.56
C ASN A 33 -3.57 -12.62 -10.74
N LEU A 34 -3.56 -11.37 -10.25
CA LEU A 34 -2.38 -10.51 -10.29
C LEU A 34 -1.21 -11.13 -9.49
N GLU A 35 -1.49 -11.67 -8.30
CA GLU A 35 -0.50 -12.36 -7.48
C GLU A 35 0.12 -13.55 -8.23
N ASN A 36 -0.71 -14.41 -8.83
CA ASN A 36 -0.28 -15.57 -9.59
C ASN A 36 0.51 -15.18 -10.85
N GLU A 37 0.13 -14.11 -11.52
CA GLU A 37 0.82 -13.62 -12.71
C GLU A 37 2.20 -13.08 -12.38
N VAL A 38 2.34 -12.31 -11.29
CA VAL A 38 3.65 -11.85 -10.81
C VAL A 38 4.52 -13.02 -10.38
N ALA A 39 3.97 -14.00 -9.64
CA ALA A 39 4.71 -15.18 -9.22
C ALA A 39 5.20 -16.02 -10.40
N SER A 40 4.35 -16.24 -11.41
CA SER A 40 4.72 -16.99 -12.61
C SER A 40 5.75 -16.27 -13.48
N ALA A 41 5.61 -14.96 -13.65
CA ALA A 41 6.60 -14.15 -14.35
C ALA A 41 7.96 -14.19 -13.64
N ALA A 42 7.98 -14.11 -12.31
CA ALA A 42 9.19 -14.23 -11.51
C ALA A 42 9.88 -15.58 -11.72
N GLN A 43 9.14 -16.68 -11.69
CA GLN A 43 9.69 -18.02 -11.93
C GLN A 43 10.32 -18.16 -13.34
N GLY A 44 9.74 -17.52 -14.35
CA GLY A 44 10.28 -17.52 -15.71
C GLY A 44 11.68 -16.89 -15.82
N TRP A 45 12.02 -15.95 -14.95
CA TRP A 45 13.31 -15.26 -14.95
C TRP A 45 14.36 -15.89 -14.04
N GLU A 46 13.94 -16.73 -13.10
CA GLU A 46 14.79 -17.35 -12.07
C GLU A 46 15.99 -18.09 -12.68
N THR A 47 15.74 -18.93 -13.67
CA THR A 47 16.79 -19.72 -14.33
C THR A 47 17.82 -18.85 -15.04
N THR A 48 17.39 -17.81 -15.73
CA THR A 48 18.26 -16.88 -16.45
C THR A 48 19.15 -16.10 -15.49
N ILE A 49 18.56 -15.58 -14.41
CA ILE A 49 19.28 -14.80 -13.39
C ILE A 49 20.27 -15.71 -12.64
N LEU A 50 19.87 -16.94 -12.30
CA LEU A 50 20.75 -17.89 -11.63
C LEU A 50 21.94 -18.30 -12.51
N GLN A 51 21.73 -18.48 -13.82
CA GLN A 51 22.82 -18.73 -14.76
C GLN A 51 23.80 -17.56 -14.84
N ALA A 52 23.30 -16.35 -14.88
CA ALA A 52 24.15 -15.15 -14.84
C ALA A 52 24.94 -15.06 -13.53
N ALA A 53 24.30 -15.32 -12.39
CA ALA A 53 24.95 -15.35 -11.08
C ALA A 53 26.04 -16.43 -10.99
N ARG A 54 25.78 -17.63 -11.53
CA ARG A 54 26.79 -18.70 -11.62
C ARG A 54 28.00 -18.30 -12.48
N SER A 55 27.77 -17.70 -13.63
CA SER A 55 28.85 -17.20 -14.49
C SER A 55 29.70 -16.17 -13.77
N LEU A 56 29.07 -15.20 -13.12
CA LEU A 56 29.73 -14.18 -12.32
C LEU A 56 30.55 -14.81 -11.17
N PHE A 57 29.96 -15.77 -10.46
CA PHE A 57 30.62 -16.48 -9.36
C PHE A 57 31.92 -17.15 -9.80
N TRP A 58 31.89 -17.93 -10.88
CA TRP A 58 33.08 -18.66 -11.36
C TRP A 58 34.17 -17.74 -11.87
N ILE A 59 33.82 -16.60 -12.49
CA ILE A 59 34.80 -15.57 -12.87
C ILE A 59 35.50 -15.02 -11.62
N LEU A 60 34.72 -14.65 -10.60
CA LEU A 60 35.28 -14.10 -9.36
C LEU A 60 36.09 -15.14 -8.58
N ALA A 61 35.62 -16.39 -8.52
CA ALA A 61 36.37 -17.47 -7.89
C ALA A 61 37.69 -17.75 -8.60
N GLY A 62 37.73 -17.69 -9.93
CA GLY A 62 38.95 -17.79 -10.70
C GLY A 62 39.95 -16.67 -10.40
N ILE A 63 39.48 -15.42 -10.32
CA ILE A 63 40.28 -14.26 -9.92
C ILE A 63 40.81 -14.44 -8.48
N GLU A 64 39.98 -14.87 -7.56
CA GLU A 64 40.33 -15.10 -6.15
C GLU A 64 41.45 -16.16 -6.02
N ILE A 65 41.36 -17.28 -6.76
CA ILE A 65 42.38 -18.31 -6.82
C ILE A 65 43.68 -17.76 -7.42
N GLY A 66 43.57 -17.00 -8.51
CA GLY A 66 44.72 -16.35 -9.17
C GLY A 66 45.47 -15.40 -8.23
N ILE A 67 44.74 -14.53 -7.51
CA ILE A 67 45.34 -13.63 -6.53
C ILE A 67 46.03 -14.43 -5.41
N ALA A 68 45.39 -15.49 -4.90
CA ALA A 68 45.99 -16.33 -3.86
C ALA A 68 47.26 -17.02 -4.35
N ALA A 69 47.27 -17.55 -5.58
CA ALA A 69 48.45 -18.18 -6.17
C ALA A 69 49.64 -17.21 -6.29
N VAL A 70 49.38 -15.97 -6.75
CA VAL A 70 50.42 -14.92 -6.83
C VAL A 70 50.96 -14.58 -5.45
N TRP A 71 50.08 -14.40 -4.45
CA TRP A 71 50.50 -14.14 -3.08
C TRP A 71 51.37 -15.26 -2.50
N LEU A 72 50.98 -16.52 -2.69
CA LEU A 72 51.77 -17.68 -2.21
C LEU A 72 53.12 -17.80 -2.92
N ALA A 73 53.19 -17.47 -4.19
CA ALA A 73 54.43 -17.47 -4.95
C ALA A 73 55.40 -16.37 -4.47
N LEU A 74 54.88 -15.17 -4.20
CA LEU A 74 55.67 -14.01 -3.69
C LEU A 74 56.13 -14.22 -2.23
N ALA A 75 55.29 -14.87 -1.42
CA ALA A 75 55.61 -15.12 0.00
C ALA A 75 56.66 -16.24 0.22
N ALA A 76 57.14 -16.93 -0.84
CA ALA A 76 58.00 -18.10 -0.75
C ALA A 76 57.54 -19.12 0.31
N ALA A 77 56.21 -19.36 0.32
CA ALA A 77 55.52 -20.13 1.35
C ALA A 77 56.02 -21.59 1.37
N SER A 78 56.13 -22.16 2.58
CA SER A 78 56.36 -23.61 2.72
C SER A 78 55.22 -24.45 2.16
N ILE A 79 55.49 -25.70 1.83
CA ILE A 79 54.49 -26.61 1.27
C ILE A 79 53.28 -26.74 2.21
N ASP A 80 53.48 -26.73 3.51
CA ASP A 80 52.44 -26.85 4.53
C ASP A 80 51.48 -25.61 4.50
N THR A 81 52.05 -24.41 4.40
CA THR A 81 51.28 -23.15 4.32
C THR A 81 50.54 -23.09 3.00
N TRP A 82 51.16 -23.56 1.90
CA TRP A 82 50.53 -23.61 0.59
C TRP A 82 49.30 -24.53 0.60
N PHE A 83 49.45 -25.71 1.18
CA PHE A 83 48.36 -26.71 1.28
C PHE A 83 47.22 -26.18 2.19
N ALA A 84 47.55 -25.57 3.33
CA ALA A 84 46.55 -25.02 4.24
C ALA A 84 45.72 -23.91 3.57
N GLU A 85 46.36 -23.02 2.81
CA GLU A 85 45.67 -21.96 2.09
C GLU A 85 44.80 -22.51 0.95
N LEU A 86 45.24 -23.53 0.22
CA LEU A 86 44.47 -24.21 -0.79
C LEU A 86 43.17 -24.79 -0.21
N VAL A 87 43.30 -25.55 0.89
CA VAL A 87 42.13 -26.14 1.58
C VAL A 87 41.17 -25.05 2.03
N ARG A 88 41.67 -23.94 2.61
CA ARG A 88 40.85 -22.80 3.02
C ARG A 88 40.06 -22.22 1.85
N ARG A 89 40.70 -22.06 0.67
CA ARG A 89 40.03 -21.54 -0.53
C ARG A 89 38.98 -22.49 -1.08
N ILE A 90 39.30 -23.81 -1.11
CA ILE A 90 38.34 -24.80 -1.54
C ILE A 90 37.10 -24.79 -0.62
N MET A 91 37.30 -24.76 0.70
CA MET A 91 36.21 -24.68 1.66
C MET A 91 35.39 -23.41 1.48
N PHE A 92 36.03 -22.25 1.28
CA PHE A 92 35.36 -20.97 1.03
C PHE A 92 34.51 -21.03 -0.25
N ILE A 93 35.12 -21.44 -1.38
CA ILE A 93 34.41 -21.52 -2.67
C ILE A 93 33.28 -22.54 -2.58
N GLY A 94 33.53 -23.72 -1.98
CA GLY A 94 32.50 -24.75 -1.82
C GLY A 94 31.31 -24.31 -0.99
N LEU A 95 31.54 -23.55 0.10
CA LEU A 95 30.47 -22.98 0.90
C LEU A 95 29.63 -21.98 0.09
N PHE A 96 30.29 -21.09 -0.63
CA PHE A 96 29.56 -20.07 -1.41
C PHE A 96 28.90 -20.65 -2.67
N VAL A 97 29.44 -21.71 -3.28
CA VAL A 97 28.73 -22.49 -4.32
C VAL A 97 27.46 -23.10 -3.74
N PHE A 98 27.54 -23.71 -2.57
CA PHE A 98 26.37 -24.26 -1.90
C PHE A 98 25.32 -23.17 -1.63
N ILE A 99 25.73 -22.00 -1.13
CA ILE A 99 24.82 -20.85 -0.90
C ILE A 99 24.25 -20.34 -2.23
N LEU A 100 25.01 -20.31 -3.31
CA LEU A 100 24.53 -19.90 -4.63
C LEU A 100 23.45 -20.86 -5.17
N GLU A 101 23.66 -22.17 -5.02
CA GLU A 101 22.75 -23.20 -5.56
C GLU A 101 21.49 -23.37 -4.70
N GLN A 102 21.62 -23.33 -3.38
CA GLN A 102 20.53 -23.57 -2.45
C GLN A 102 19.90 -22.29 -1.88
N GLY A 103 20.60 -21.15 -1.99
CA GLY A 103 20.18 -19.88 -1.42
C GLY A 103 18.81 -19.40 -1.87
N PRO A 104 18.45 -19.44 -3.17
CA PRO A 104 17.13 -19.07 -3.63
C PRO A 104 16.02 -19.93 -3.04
N ALA A 105 16.18 -21.24 -3.03
CA ALA A 105 15.21 -22.17 -2.43
C ALA A 105 15.08 -21.95 -0.91
N PHE A 106 16.21 -21.75 -0.23
CA PHE A 106 16.24 -21.47 1.20
C PHE A 106 15.57 -20.11 1.52
N ALA A 107 15.88 -19.07 0.76
CA ALA A 107 15.26 -17.74 0.91
C ALA A 107 13.74 -17.81 0.76
N LYS A 108 13.25 -18.51 -0.28
CA LYS A 108 11.83 -18.73 -0.49
C LYS A 108 11.19 -19.50 0.66
N ALA A 109 11.76 -20.63 1.05
CA ALA A 109 11.25 -21.45 2.16
C ALA A 109 11.17 -20.65 3.48
N MET A 110 12.16 -19.79 3.74
CA MET A 110 12.19 -18.93 4.92
C MET A 110 11.08 -17.89 4.88
N VAL A 111 10.86 -17.24 3.74
CA VAL A 111 9.78 -16.27 3.57
C VAL A 111 8.42 -16.95 3.71
N ASP A 112 8.22 -18.09 3.06
CA ASP A 112 6.97 -18.87 3.13
C ASP A 112 6.67 -19.32 4.56
N SER A 113 7.69 -19.73 5.33
CA SER A 113 7.55 -20.13 6.73
C SER A 113 7.13 -18.94 7.61
N LEU A 114 7.75 -17.78 7.43
CA LEU A 114 7.40 -16.57 8.17
C LEU A 114 5.99 -16.09 7.80
N PHE A 115 5.63 -16.17 6.53
CA PHE A 115 4.28 -15.88 6.07
C PHE A 115 3.23 -16.78 6.73
N GLN A 116 3.47 -18.09 6.80
CA GLN A 116 2.58 -19.04 7.45
C GLN A 116 2.45 -18.79 8.95
N ILE A 117 3.53 -18.42 9.63
CA ILE A 117 3.50 -18.00 11.04
C ILE A 117 2.59 -16.78 11.20
N GLY A 118 2.73 -15.77 10.34
CA GLY A 118 1.87 -14.58 10.35
C GLY A 118 0.40 -14.92 10.10
N ALA A 119 0.14 -15.86 9.20
CA ALA A 119 -1.20 -16.36 8.90
C ALA A 119 -1.82 -17.18 10.04
N GLY A 120 -1.03 -17.64 11.02
CA GLY A 120 -1.50 -18.40 12.17
C GLY A 120 -2.29 -19.66 11.77
N GLY A 121 -1.83 -20.38 10.75
CA GLY A 121 -2.46 -21.58 10.22
C GLY A 121 -3.70 -21.37 9.34
N GLY A 122 -4.08 -20.11 9.07
CA GLY A 122 -5.14 -19.76 8.11
C GLY A 122 -4.57 -19.40 6.74
N SER A 123 -5.43 -19.33 5.71
CA SER A 123 -5.06 -18.74 4.43
C SER A 123 -5.07 -17.22 4.56
N ALA A 124 -3.91 -16.59 4.44
CA ALA A 124 -3.82 -15.14 4.35
C ALA A 124 -3.47 -14.80 2.89
N SER A 125 -4.28 -13.97 2.25
CA SER A 125 -4.01 -13.45 0.92
C SER A 125 -4.51 -12.02 0.82
N PRO A 126 -4.01 -11.22 -0.13
CA PRO A 126 -4.57 -9.90 -0.39
C PRO A 126 -6.08 -9.94 -0.67
N ALA A 127 -6.54 -10.98 -1.36
CA ALA A 127 -7.96 -11.22 -1.63
C ALA A 127 -8.78 -11.41 -0.36
N ASN A 128 -8.26 -12.18 0.62
CA ASN A 128 -8.95 -12.40 1.89
C ASN A 128 -9.08 -11.10 2.71
N VAL A 129 -8.06 -10.24 2.67
CA VAL A 129 -8.10 -8.93 3.32
C VAL A 129 -9.14 -8.03 2.67
N PHE A 130 -9.18 -7.98 1.34
CA PHE A 130 -10.18 -7.23 0.58
C PHE A 130 -11.59 -7.73 0.86
N ASN A 131 -11.80 -9.05 0.83
CA ASN A 131 -13.11 -9.69 1.09
C ASN A 131 -13.58 -9.43 2.53
N ALA A 132 -12.68 -9.41 3.52
CA ALA A 132 -13.04 -9.01 4.88
C ALA A 132 -13.57 -7.57 4.93
N GLY A 133 -12.95 -6.65 4.20
CA GLY A 133 -13.47 -5.28 4.04
C GLY A 133 -14.86 -5.25 3.42
N LEU A 134 -15.12 -6.06 2.38
CA LEU A 134 -16.42 -6.18 1.76
C LEU A 134 -17.48 -6.78 2.70
N GLN A 135 -17.12 -7.75 3.53
CA GLN A 135 -18.02 -8.31 4.55
C GLN A 135 -18.43 -7.25 5.57
N VAL A 136 -17.50 -6.48 6.07
CA VAL A 136 -17.79 -5.35 7.00
C VAL A 136 -18.68 -4.32 6.29
N ALA A 137 -18.37 -3.97 5.05
CA ALA A 137 -19.17 -3.03 4.26
C ALA A 137 -20.60 -3.55 4.03
N SER A 138 -20.76 -4.85 3.72
CA SER A 138 -22.07 -5.49 3.58
C SER A 138 -22.88 -5.44 4.89
N ALA A 139 -22.24 -5.69 6.03
CA ALA A 139 -22.88 -5.54 7.33
C ALA A 139 -23.30 -4.09 7.63
N MET A 140 -22.53 -3.10 7.17
CA MET A 140 -22.92 -1.68 7.26
C MET A 140 -24.05 -1.32 6.32
N SER A 141 -24.10 -1.93 5.13
CA SER A 141 -25.17 -1.72 4.16
C SER A 141 -26.53 -2.12 4.71
N SER A 142 -26.61 -3.18 5.51
CA SER A 142 -27.86 -3.61 6.16
C SER A 142 -28.41 -2.59 7.16
N LYS A 143 -27.53 -1.74 7.72
CA LYS A 143 -27.87 -0.64 8.65
C LYS A 143 -28.21 0.68 7.92
N ALA A 144 -27.92 0.78 6.64
CA ALA A 144 -28.18 1.96 5.81
C ALA A 144 -29.61 2.00 5.28
N GLN A 145 -30.62 1.80 6.14
CA GLN A 145 -32.03 1.91 5.77
C GLN A 145 -32.51 3.35 5.95
N PHE A 146 -33.03 3.92 4.88
CA PHE A 146 -33.59 5.29 4.89
C PHE A 146 -35.10 5.24 5.04
N GLY A 147 -35.63 5.83 6.13
CA GLY A 147 -37.06 5.99 6.39
C GLY A 147 -37.54 7.39 6.05
N LEU A 148 -38.81 7.51 5.59
CA LEU A 148 -39.41 8.81 5.28
C LEU A 148 -39.79 9.62 6.53
N PHE A 149 -39.89 8.96 7.69
CA PHE A 149 -40.32 9.53 8.98
C PHE A 149 -39.36 9.22 10.13
N GLU A 150 -38.19 8.65 9.87
CA GLU A 150 -37.19 8.24 10.85
C GLU A 150 -35.96 9.15 10.82
N ASP A 151 -35.19 9.14 11.92
CA ASP A 151 -33.90 9.83 11.98
C ASP A 151 -32.88 9.07 11.13
N ASN A 152 -32.56 9.62 9.97
CA ASN A 152 -31.63 9.03 8.99
C ASN A 152 -30.14 9.18 9.40
N ALA A 153 -29.82 9.66 10.60
CA ALA A 153 -28.45 9.87 11.04
C ALA A 153 -27.63 8.56 11.04
N LEU A 154 -28.23 7.46 11.50
CA LEU A 154 -27.60 6.15 11.47
C LEU A 154 -27.32 5.66 10.04
N ALA A 155 -28.29 5.84 9.13
CA ALA A 155 -28.14 5.43 7.74
C ALA A 155 -27.03 6.22 7.03
N ILE A 156 -26.92 7.52 7.30
CA ILE A 156 -25.84 8.37 6.77
C ILE A 156 -24.48 7.93 7.34
N ALA A 157 -24.42 7.66 8.64
CA ALA A 157 -23.19 7.17 9.29
C ALA A 157 -22.77 5.80 8.75
N ALA A 158 -23.71 4.90 8.49
CA ALA A 158 -23.45 3.58 7.92
C ALA A 158 -22.90 3.67 6.48
N VAL A 159 -23.46 4.52 5.63
CA VAL A 159 -22.95 4.76 4.27
C VAL A 159 -21.54 5.36 4.32
N PHE A 160 -21.29 6.31 5.19
CA PHE A 160 -19.96 6.88 5.38
C PHE A 160 -18.96 5.84 5.86
N ALA A 161 -19.31 5.06 6.87
CA ALA A 161 -18.47 3.99 7.41
C ALA A 161 -18.16 2.92 6.33
N MET A 162 -19.16 2.52 5.54
CA MET A 162 -18.99 1.59 4.43
C MET A 162 -17.95 2.08 3.43
N ILE A 163 -18.03 3.33 2.99
CA ILE A 163 -17.08 3.92 2.04
C ILE A 163 -15.66 3.92 2.63
N VAL A 164 -15.51 4.37 3.88
CA VAL A 164 -14.21 4.40 4.56
C VAL A 164 -13.60 3.02 4.70
N VAL A 165 -14.39 2.02 5.13
CA VAL A 165 -13.95 0.63 5.28
C VAL A 165 -13.45 0.07 3.94
N VAL A 166 -14.25 0.20 2.87
CA VAL A 166 -13.88 -0.32 1.54
C VAL A 166 -12.58 0.32 1.05
N ILE A 167 -12.44 1.62 1.18
CA ILE A 167 -11.22 2.32 0.78
C ILE A 167 -10.02 1.85 1.60
N CYS A 168 -10.13 1.80 2.93
CA CYS A 168 -9.04 1.39 3.80
C CYS A 168 -8.60 -0.05 3.52
N PHE A 169 -9.52 -1.00 3.40
CA PHE A 169 -9.19 -2.39 3.14
C PHE A 169 -8.67 -2.63 1.72
N SER A 170 -9.16 -1.89 0.73
CA SER A 170 -8.59 -1.90 -0.62
C SER A 170 -7.14 -1.42 -0.62
N LEU A 171 -6.83 -0.38 0.15
CA LEU A 171 -5.46 0.13 0.31
C LEU A 171 -4.57 -0.85 1.08
N VAL A 172 -5.07 -1.50 2.14
CA VAL A 172 -4.32 -2.56 2.85
C VAL A 172 -4.03 -3.74 1.92
N ALA A 173 -4.99 -4.18 1.11
CA ALA A 173 -4.78 -5.22 0.11
C ALA A 173 -3.75 -4.82 -0.96
N ALA A 174 -3.77 -3.56 -1.41
CA ALA A 174 -2.79 -3.01 -2.35
C ALA A 174 -1.37 -2.97 -1.75
N ILE A 175 -1.22 -2.60 -0.47
CA ILE A 175 0.06 -2.67 0.25
C ILE A 175 0.54 -4.12 0.32
N PHE A 176 -0.36 -5.07 0.60
CA PHE A 176 -0.01 -6.48 0.68
C PHE A 176 0.55 -6.99 -0.66
N ILE A 177 -0.14 -6.71 -1.79
CA ILE A 177 0.36 -7.05 -3.13
C ILE A 177 1.71 -6.38 -3.40
N SER A 178 1.86 -5.10 -3.05
CA SER A 178 3.11 -4.37 -3.23
C SER A 178 4.28 -5.06 -2.51
N VAL A 179 4.08 -5.52 -1.27
CA VAL A 179 5.11 -6.25 -0.51
C VAL A 179 5.38 -7.63 -1.12
N MET A 180 4.37 -8.32 -1.64
CA MET A 180 4.56 -9.58 -2.35
C MET A 180 5.36 -9.40 -3.65
N VAL A 181 5.06 -8.37 -4.43
CA VAL A 181 5.83 -8.01 -5.62
C VAL A 181 7.26 -7.65 -5.26
N GLU A 182 7.46 -6.85 -4.20
CA GLU A 182 8.80 -6.54 -3.65
C GLU A 182 9.57 -7.81 -3.30
N MET A 183 8.90 -8.79 -2.69
CA MET A 183 9.48 -10.09 -2.36
C MET A 183 9.94 -10.84 -3.62
N TYR A 184 9.06 -11.05 -4.59
CA TYR A 184 9.39 -11.80 -5.80
C TYR A 184 10.51 -11.12 -6.59
N VAL A 185 10.36 -9.83 -6.88
CA VAL A 185 11.35 -9.07 -7.65
C VAL A 185 12.67 -8.93 -6.89
N GLY A 186 12.60 -8.67 -5.60
CA GLY A 186 13.79 -8.49 -4.77
C GLY A 186 14.58 -9.78 -4.55
N LEU A 187 13.92 -10.93 -4.37
CA LEU A 187 14.60 -12.22 -4.31
C LEU A 187 15.27 -12.57 -5.63
N LEU A 188 14.61 -12.31 -6.77
CA LEU A 188 15.20 -12.52 -8.09
C LEU A 188 16.41 -11.63 -8.34
N ALA A 189 16.26 -10.33 -8.16
CA ALA A 189 17.36 -9.38 -8.36
C ALA A 189 18.51 -9.67 -7.39
N GLY A 190 18.19 -10.08 -6.18
CA GLY A 190 19.17 -10.44 -5.16
C GLY A 190 19.97 -11.70 -5.47
N MET A 191 19.49 -12.62 -6.34
CA MET A 191 20.27 -13.80 -6.75
C MET A 191 21.60 -13.43 -7.39
N ILE A 192 21.69 -12.29 -8.09
CA ILE A 192 22.95 -11.79 -8.65
C ILE A 192 23.96 -11.52 -7.53
N MET A 193 23.49 -11.07 -6.37
CA MET A 193 24.36 -10.84 -5.21
C MET A 193 24.99 -12.14 -4.69
N LEU A 194 24.35 -13.29 -4.87
CA LEU A 194 24.93 -14.59 -4.55
C LEU A 194 26.13 -14.89 -5.45
N GLY A 195 26.06 -14.50 -6.72
CA GLY A 195 27.19 -14.63 -7.65
C GLY A 195 28.43 -13.85 -7.21
N LEU A 196 28.25 -12.74 -6.47
CA LEU A 196 29.36 -11.98 -5.88
C LEU A 196 30.06 -12.71 -4.72
N GLY A 197 29.49 -13.80 -4.22
CA GLY A 197 30.13 -14.65 -3.21
C GLY A 197 31.38 -15.41 -3.67
N GLY A 198 31.71 -15.39 -4.98
CA GLY A 198 32.89 -16.04 -5.53
C GLY A 198 34.23 -15.46 -5.08
N SER A 199 34.27 -14.26 -4.52
CA SER A 199 35.49 -13.62 -4.01
C SER A 199 35.32 -13.17 -2.55
N SER A 200 36.42 -13.27 -1.79
CA SER A 200 36.49 -12.79 -0.40
C SER A 200 36.25 -11.29 -0.26
N PHE A 201 36.50 -10.50 -1.30
CA PHE A 201 36.28 -9.06 -1.34
C PHE A 201 34.82 -8.69 -1.51
N THR A 202 34.01 -9.56 -2.13
CA THR A 202 32.61 -9.28 -2.48
C THR A 202 31.60 -10.19 -1.78
N LYS A 203 32.04 -11.15 -0.97
CA LYS A 203 31.20 -12.12 -0.26
C LYS A 203 30.08 -11.51 0.57
N ASP A 204 30.30 -10.30 1.10
CA ASP A 204 29.33 -9.61 1.96
C ASP A 204 28.02 -9.32 1.22
N PHE A 205 28.05 -9.19 -0.10
CA PHE A 205 26.83 -9.06 -0.90
C PHE A 205 25.99 -10.35 -0.86
N ALA A 206 26.61 -11.52 -0.93
CA ALA A 206 25.90 -12.79 -0.82
C ALA A 206 25.25 -12.98 0.56
N ILE A 207 25.96 -12.57 1.64
CA ILE A 207 25.41 -12.59 2.99
C ILE A 207 24.21 -11.63 3.11
N ARG A 208 24.32 -10.43 2.56
CA ARG A 208 23.25 -9.44 2.56
C ARG A 208 22.00 -9.91 1.83
N TYR A 209 22.13 -10.77 0.83
CA TYR A 209 20.96 -11.39 0.19
C TYR A 209 20.12 -12.21 1.18
N LEU A 210 20.74 -13.03 2.01
CA LEU A 210 20.03 -13.83 3.01
C LEU A 210 19.37 -12.93 4.09
N VAL A 211 20.09 -11.89 4.51
CA VAL A 211 19.52 -10.88 5.44
C VAL A 211 18.33 -10.17 4.82
N TYR A 212 18.42 -9.83 3.54
CA TYR A 212 17.31 -9.22 2.80
C TYR A 212 16.10 -10.15 2.72
N ALA A 213 16.29 -11.42 2.37
CA ALA A 213 15.21 -12.40 2.29
C ALA A 213 14.50 -12.57 3.65
N PHE A 214 15.26 -12.68 4.74
CA PHE A 214 14.70 -12.72 6.09
C PHE A 214 13.93 -11.45 6.45
N SER A 215 14.47 -10.31 6.10
CA SER A 215 13.87 -8.99 6.33
C SER A 215 12.52 -8.83 5.62
N VAL A 216 12.44 -9.23 4.35
CA VAL A 216 11.18 -9.19 3.58
C VAL A 216 10.17 -10.18 4.12
N GLY A 217 10.62 -11.39 4.51
CA GLY A 217 9.76 -12.38 5.16
C GLY A 217 9.17 -11.87 6.48
N MET A 218 9.97 -11.21 7.32
CA MET A 218 9.50 -10.58 8.56
C MET A 218 8.52 -9.43 8.30
N LYS A 219 8.77 -8.63 7.26
CA LYS A 219 7.86 -7.57 6.81
C LYS A 219 6.50 -8.14 6.41
N LEU A 220 6.52 -9.21 5.61
CA LEU A 220 5.31 -9.89 5.14
C LEU A 220 4.55 -10.54 6.30
N MET A 221 5.25 -11.22 7.21
CA MET A 221 4.67 -11.79 8.43
C MET A 221 3.92 -10.74 9.25
N ALA A 222 4.55 -9.60 9.51
CA ALA A 222 3.93 -8.52 10.27
C ALA A 222 2.67 -7.97 9.59
N LEU A 223 2.73 -7.77 8.27
CA LEU A 223 1.60 -7.27 7.49
C LEU A 223 0.40 -8.24 7.55
N VAL A 224 0.67 -9.53 7.42
CA VAL A 224 -0.37 -10.58 7.51
C VAL A 224 -1.01 -10.60 8.90
N MET A 225 -0.20 -10.53 9.97
CA MET A 225 -0.72 -10.47 11.33
C MET A 225 -1.63 -9.25 11.55
N ILE A 226 -1.20 -8.09 11.11
CA ILE A 226 -1.99 -6.83 11.24
C ILE A 226 -3.29 -6.93 10.45
N ALA A 227 -3.22 -7.38 9.20
CA ALA A 227 -4.39 -7.51 8.34
C ALA A 227 -5.40 -8.51 8.92
N ARG A 228 -4.94 -9.64 9.45
CA ARG A 228 -5.78 -10.66 10.08
C ARG A 228 -6.43 -10.14 11.37
N ILE A 229 -5.65 -9.58 12.28
CA ILE A 229 -6.18 -9.05 13.56
C ILE A 229 -7.17 -7.92 13.25
N GLY A 230 -6.80 -7.00 12.36
CA GLY A 230 -7.65 -5.88 11.96
C GLY A 230 -8.98 -6.34 11.35
N SER A 231 -8.94 -7.31 10.43
CA SER A 231 -10.15 -7.85 9.82
C SER A 231 -11.05 -8.57 10.84
N GLN A 232 -10.47 -9.38 11.72
CA GLN A 232 -11.23 -10.09 12.76
C GLN A 232 -11.92 -9.12 13.73
N VAL A 233 -11.21 -8.09 14.19
CA VAL A 233 -11.78 -7.07 15.10
C VAL A 233 -12.95 -6.37 14.43
N LEU A 234 -12.81 -5.96 13.16
CA LEU A 234 -13.85 -5.24 12.44
C LEU A 234 -15.05 -6.12 12.10
N VAL A 235 -14.83 -7.37 11.68
CA VAL A 235 -15.92 -8.32 11.42
C VAL A 235 -16.70 -8.60 12.72
N ASN A 236 -16.01 -8.82 13.82
CA ASN A 236 -16.66 -9.04 15.13
C ASN A 236 -17.45 -7.81 15.58
N LEU A 237 -16.91 -6.62 15.37
CA LEU A 237 -17.60 -5.38 15.74
C LEU A 237 -18.82 -5.11 14.84
N ALA A 238 -18.73 -5.45 13.55
CA ALA A 238 -19.81 -5.28 12.58
C ALA A 238 -20.97 -6.27 12.80
N SER A 239 -20.65 -7.50 13.26
CA SER A 239 -21.61 -8.58 13.54
C SER A 239 -22.06 -8.64 14.99
N GLY A 240 -21.52 -7.79 15.87
CA GLY A 240 -21.92 -7.73 17.27
C GLY A 240 -23.38 -7.37 17.45
N PRO A 241 -24.02 -7.77 18.61
CA PRO A 241 -25.40 -7.42 18.89
C PRO A 241 -25.57 -5.90 18.91
N ALA A 242 -26.67 -5.42 18.34
CA ALA A 242 -27.03 -4.01 18.36
C ALA A 242 -27.16 -3.54 19.82
N GLY A 243 -26.16 -2.82 20.30
CA GLY A 243 -26.18 -2.19 21.62
C GLY A 243 -26.87 -0.83 21.57
N SER A 244 -27.03 -0.21 22.75
CA SER A 244 -27.71 1.08 22.90
C SER A 244 -27.13 2.25 22.09
N ASP A 245 -25.90 2.10 21.52
CA ASP A 245 -25.16 3.14 20.77
C ASP A 245 -24.72 2.65 19.39
N GLU A 246 -25.65 2.18 18.58
CA GLU A 246 -25.38 1.66 17.24
C GLU A 246 -24.71 2.70 16.31
N TYR A 247 -25.05 3.98 16.47
CA TYR A 247 -24.42 5.08 15.77
C TYR A 247 -22.92 5.21 16.08
N LEU A 248 -22.55 5.18 17.38
CA LEU A 248 -21.16 5.26 17.81
C LEU A 248 -20.36 4.03 17.38
N SER A 249 -20.93 2.84 17.45
CA SER A 249 -20.26 1.62 17.00
C SER A 249 -19.98 1.64 15.49
N THR A 250 -20.91 2.19 14.71
CA THR A 250 -20.74 2.37 13.24
C THR A 250 -19.59 3.34 12.92
N LEU A 251 -19.50 4.47 13.62
CA LEU A 251 -18.37 5.39 13.45
C LEU A 251 -17.04 4.80 13.95
N ALA A 252 -17.07 4.00 15.04
CA ALA A 252 -15.89 3.32 15.53
C ALA A 252 -15.31 2.34 14.52
N ILE A 253 -16.15 1.62 13.76
CA ILE A 253 -15.73 0.73 12.67
C ILE A 253 -14.95 1.53 11.61
N ALA A 254 -15.43 2.69 11.19
CA ALA A 254 -14.71 3.55 10.26
C ALA A 254 -13.36 4.00 10.84
N GLY A 255 -13.33 4.45 12.11
CA GLY A 255 -12.11 4.88 12.78
C GLY A 255 -11.08 3.77 12.91
N ILE A 256 -11.49 2.57 13.34
CA ILE A 256 -10.60 1.40 13.45
C ILE A 256 -10.05 0.98 12.08
N SER A 257 -10.85 1.06 11.01
CA SER A 257 -10.38 0.75 9.65
C SER A 257 -9.23 1.66 9.22
N VAL A 258 -9.31 2.96 9.55
CA VAL A 258 -8.24 3.93 9.31
C VAL A 258 -6.99 3.57 10.14
N VAL A 259 -7.16 3.20 11.40
CA VAL A 259 -6.04 2.79 12.28
C VAL A 259 -5.35 1.55 11.71
N VAL A 260 -6.10 0.53 11.30
CA VAL A 260 -5.55 -0.70 10.68
C VAL A 260 -4.75 -0.35 9.42
N PHE A 261 -5.29 0.52 8.56
CA PHE A 261 -4.60 1.00 7.37
C PHE A 261 -3.28 1.70 7.71
N ILE A 262 -3.29 2.63 8.67
CA ILE A 262 -2.08 3.34 9.10
C ILE A 262 -1.02 2.36 9.64
N ILE A 263 -1.41 1.46 10.53
CA ILE A 263 -0.50 0.45 11.10
C ILE A 263 0.08 -0.44 10.00
N SER A 264 -0.71 -0.81 8.99
CA SER A 264 -0.26 -1.63 7.85
C SER A 264 0.81 -0.95 6.99
N ILE A 265 0.87 0.38 6.97
CA ILE A 265 1.93 1.12 6.28
C ILE A 265 3.22 1.14 7.10
N TYR A 266 3.11 1.43 8.41
CA TYR A 266 4.28 1.75 9.23
C TYR A 266 4.99 0.53 9.80
N VAL A 267 4.24 -0.39 10.41
CA VAL A 267 4.83 -1.48 11.19
C VAL A 267 5.69 -2.43 10.34
N PRO A 268 5.27 -2.86 9.14
CA PRO A 268 6.10 -3.73 8.31
C PRO A 268 7.44 -3.10 7.94
N ASN A 269 7.46 -1.80 7.65
CA ASN A 269 8.68 -1.08 7.29
C ASN A 269 9.62 -0.91 8.50
N ILE A 270 9.09 -0.68 9.70
CA ILE A 270 9.88 -0.62 10.94
C ILE A 270 10.56 -1.97 11.19
N ILE A 271 9.82 -3.07 11.07
CA ILE A 271 10.35 -4.43 11.27
C ILE A 271 11.46 -4.72 10.26
N GLN A 272 11.27 -4.39 8.99
CA GLN A 272 12.28 -4.51 7.96
C GLN A 272 13.55 -3.76 8.32
N GLY A 273 13.44 -2.51 8.77
CA GLY A 273 14.56 -1.69 9.20
C GLY A 273 15.33 -2.29 10.39
N VAL A 274 14.61 -2.79 11.39
CA VAL A 274 15.22 -3.46 12.56
C VAL A 274 16.03 -4.69 12.15
N VAL A 275 15.49 -5.51 11.26
CA VAL A 275 16.17 -6.74 10.79
C VAL A 275 17.42 -6.41 9.97
N GLN A 276 17.37 -5.37 9.15
CA GLN A 276 18.52 -4.94 8.33
C GLN A 276 19.59 -4.20 9.15
N GLY A 277 19.35 -3.97 10.43
CA GLY A 277 20.27 -3.24 11.30
C GLY A 277 20.40 -1.75 10.92
N VAL A 278 19.48 -1.25 10.10
CA VAL A 278 19.37 0.19 9.83
C VAL A 278 18.81 0.81 11.09
N SER A 279 19.59 1.64 11.74
CA SER A 279 19.16 2.40 12.92
C SER A 279 17.79 3.01 12.64
N VAL A 280 16.85 2.86 13.59
CA VAL A 280 15.49 3.45 13.52
C VAL A 280 15.53 4.98 13.36
N THR A 281 16.71 5.58 13.47
CA THR A 281 16.99 6.97 13.08
C THR A 281 16.77 7.18 11.55
N GLY A 282 16.87 6.14 10.71
CA GLY A 282 16.32 6.11 9.34
C GLY A 282 14.80 6.05 9.29
N GLY A 283 14.13 5.87 10.43
CA GLY A 283 12.70 6.08 10.62
C GLY A 283 12.24 7.51 10.29
N MET A 284 13.16 8.45 10.25
CA MET A 284 12.87 9.81 9.74
C MET A 284 12.49 9.78 8.25
N GLU A 285 13.04 8.85 7.47
CA GLU A 285 12.68 8.67 6.06
C GLU A 285 11.35 7.91 5.93
N THR A 286 11.08 6.97 6.83
CA THR A 286 9.79 6.30 6.96
C THR A 286 8.72 7.24 7.51
N ILE A 287 9.07 8.12 8.46
CA ILE A 287 8.24 9.23 8.96
C ILE A 287 8.00 10.25 7.85
N ARG A 288 8.96 10.50 6.98
CA ARG A 288 8.84 11.38 5.81
C ARG A 288 7.85 10.80 4.78
N HIS A 289 7.90 9.50 4.50
CA HIS A 289 6.89 8.82 3.67
C HIS A 289 5.54 8.75 4.38
N GLY A 290 5.51 8.58 5.68
CA GLY A 290 4.31 8.61 6.48
C GLY A 290 3.76 10.02 6.68
N GLY A 291 4.62 11.01 6.81
CA GLY A 291 4.24 12.43 6.77
C GLY A 291 3.60 12.79 5.43
N GLN A 292 4.06 12.19 4.32
CA GLN A 292 3.42 12.31 3.01
C GLN A 292 2.03 11.66 2.99
N ALA A 293 1.87 10.45 3.53
CA ALA A 293 0.56 9.78 3.61
C ALA A 293 -0.41 10.55 4.54
N ALA A 294 0.07 11.05 5.68
CA ALA A 294 -0.72 11.89 6.57
C ALA A 294 -1.06 13.24 5.91
N SER A 295 -0.14 13.86 5.15
CA SER A 295 -0.39 15.07 4.39
C SER A 295 -1.39 14.83 3.25
N PHE A 296 -1.39 13.65 2.62
CA PHE A 296 -2.41 13.22 1.67
C PHE A 296 -3.77 13.07 2.33
N ALA A 297 -3.85 12.46 3.52
CA ALA A 297 -5.11 12.28 4.25
C ALA A 297 -5.68 13.64 4.71
N VAL A 298 -4.84 14.48 5.33
CA VAL A 298 -5.24 15.83 5.79
C VAL A 298 -5.54 16.75 4.61
N GLY A 299 -4.70 16.74 3.56
CA GLY A 299 -4.91 17.53 2.36
C GLY A 299 -6.15 17.10 1.57
N GLY A 300 -6.42 15.78 1.50
CA GLY A 300 -7.62 15.22 0.91
C GLY A 300 -8.88 15.58 1.69
N ALA A 301 -8.84 15.46 3.03
CA ALA A 301 -9.95 15.88 3.90
C ALA A 301 -10.24 17.38 3.80
N ALA A 302 -9.20 18.22 3.73
CA ALA A 302 -9.35 19.67 3.55
C ALA A 302 -9.98 19.99 2.18
N LEU A 303 -9.56 19.29 1.11
CA LEU A 303 -10.12 19.46 -0.22
C LEU A 303 -11.59 19.02 -0.28
N ALA A 304 -11.95 17.91 0.36
CA ALA A 304 -13.33 17.43 0.49
C ALA A 304 -14.19 18.42 1.28
N ALA A 305 -13.68 18.96 2.39
CA ALA A 305 -14.37 19.98 3.19
C ALA A 305 -14.56 21.29 2.42
N GLY A 306 -13.56 21.70 1.62
CA GLY A 306 -13.66 22.87 0.74
C GLY A 306 -14.69 22.66 -0.37
N GLY A 307 -14.71 21.49 -1.01
CA GLY A 307 -15.73 21.10 -1.99
C GLY A 307 -17.13 21.06 -1.39
N ALA A 308 -17.28 20.50 -0.19
CA ALA A 308 -18.57 20.45 0.52
C ALA A 308 -19.11 21.85 0.82
N ARG A 309 -18.24 22.80 1.21
CA ARG A 309 -18.63 24.21 1.43
C ARG A 309 -19.08 24.89 0.14
N ALA A 310 -18.32 24.69 -0.97
CA ALA A 310 -18.72 25.22 -2.28
C ALA A 310 -20.08 24.65 -2.72
N GLY A 311 -20.31 23.36 -2.46
CA GLY A 311 -21.57 22.70 -2.69
C GLY A 311 -22.71 23.24 -1.84
N ALA A 312 -22.46 23.47 -0.54
CA ALA A 312 -23.45 24.05 0.37
C ALA A 312 -23.84 25.51 -0.03
N ALA A 313 -22.86 26.31 -0.45
CA ALA A 313 -23.12 27.66 -0.97
C ALA A 313 -23.99 27.60 -2.23
N ALA A 314 -23.63 26.75 -3.20
CA ALA A 314 -24.41 26.59 -4.43
C ALA A 314 -25.82 26.02 -4.18
N PHE A 315 -25.99 25.20 -3.15
CA PHE A 315 -27.29 24.71 -2.69
C PHE A 315 -28.15 25.85 -2.13
N SER A 316 -27.56 26.65 -1.20
CA SER A 316 -28.26 27.79 -0.59
C SER A 316 -28.70 28.85 -1.63
N ASP A 317 -27.80 29.16 -2.58
CA ASP A 317 -28.09 30.09 -3.68
C ASP A 317 -29.20 29.59 -4.61
N ALA A 318 -29.18 28.27 -4.94
CA ALA A 318 -30.22 27.67 -5.74
C ALA A 318 -31.57 27.65 -5.02
N ARG A 319 -31.58 27.46 -3.70
CA ARG A 319 -32.79 27.54 -2.87
C ARG A 319 -33.33 28.98 -2.79
N ALA A 320 -32.46 29.96 -2.61
CA ALA A 320 -32.81 31.36 -2.61
C ALA A 320 -33.38 31.83 -3.97
N ALA A 321 -32.92 31.25 -5.07
CA ALA A 321 -33.44 31.46 -6.42
C ALA A 321 -34.74 30.69 -6.73
N GLY A 322 -35.35 30.01 -5.74
CA GLY A 322 -36.62 29.32 -5.90
C GLY A 322 -36.54 27.90 -6.48
N ALA A 323 -35.37 27.30 -6.59
CA ALA A 323 -35.22 25.94 -7.07
C ALA A 323 -35.84 24.93 -6.10
N SER A 324 -36.37 23.81 -6.64
CA SER A 324 -36.82 22.70 -5.81
C SER A 324 -35.68 22.10 -5.02
N PHE A 325 -35.97 21.45 -3.88
CA PHE A 325 -34.95 20.82 -3.03
C PHE A 325 -34.03 19.86 -3.81
N GLY A 326 -34.61 19.03 -4.67
CA GLY A 326 -33.84 18.07 -5.50
C GLY A 326 -32.94 18.77 -6.52
N ALA A 327 -33.41 19.83 -7.18
CA ALA A 327 -32.61 20.60 -8.12
C ALA A 327 -31.46 21.36 -7.42
N ALA A 328 -31.72 21.92 -6.23
CA ALA A 328 -30.72 22.61 -5.42
C ALA A 328 -29.64 21.60 -4.90
N ALA A 329 -30.08 20.40 -4.47
CA ALA A 329 -29.17 19.34 -4.03
C ALA A 329 -28.24 18.86 -5.15
N LEU A 330 -28.77 18.61 -6.35
CA LEU A 330 -28.00 18.26 -7.53
C LEU A 330 -26.99 19.33 -7.89
N LYS A 331 -27.39 20.62 -7.88
CA LYS A 331 -26.51 21.74 -8.16
C LYS A 331 -25.42 21.87 -7.11
N GLY A 332 -25.73 21.66 -5.81
CA GLY A 332 -24.78 21.68 -4.73
C GLY A 332 -23.73 20.58 -4.87
N MET A 333 -24.16 19.35 -5.14
CA MET A 333 -23.25 18.22 -5.36
C MET A 333 -22.35 18.42 -6.57
N ALA A 334 -22.92 18.86 -7.70
CA ALA A 334 -22.14 19.11 -8.92
C ALA A 334 -21.13 20.24 -8.72
N SER A 335 -21.51 21.33 -8.03
CA SER A 335 -20.62 22.45 -7.75
C SER A 335 -19.52 22.08 -6.76
N GLY A 336 -19.82 21.27 -5.73
CA GLY A 336 -18.84 20.83 -4.76
C GLY A 336 -17.80 19.90 -5.37
N ALA A 337 -18.25 18.91 -6.15
CA ALA A 337 -17.38 17.97 -6.87
C ALA A 337 -16.57 18.70 -7.96
N GLY A 338 -17.21 19.62 -8.70
CA GLY A 338 -16.57 20.43 -9.73
C GLY A 338 -15.49 21.36 -9.17
N ALA A 339 -15.74 21.99 -8.02
CA ALA A 339 -14.76 22.87 -7.37
C ALA A 339 -13.53 22.10 -6.88
N ALA A 340 -13.74 20.97 -6.21
CA ALA A 340 -12.64 20.13 -5.73
C ALA A 340 -11.85 19.49 -6.90
N GLY A 341 -12.54 18.94 -7.90
CA GLY A 341 -11.93 18.35 -9.09
C GLY A 341 -11.20 19.37 -9.95
N GLY A 342 -11.78 20.55 -10.16
CA GLY A 342 -11.16 21.64 -10.90
C GLY A 342 -9.90 22.19 -10.22
N ALA A 343 -9.92 22.31 -8.89
CA ALA A 343 -8.75 22.72 -8.11
C ALA A 343 -7.61 21.70 -8.21
N LEU A 344 -7.93 20.40 -8.13
CA LEU A 344 -6.95 19.32 -8.34
C LEU A 344 -6.35 19.33 -9.74
N ALA A 345 -7.19 19.37 -10.77
CA ALA A 345 -6.75 19.40 -12.17
C ALA A 345 -5.88 20.62 -12.46
N GLY A 346 -6.28 21.79 -11.94
CA GLY A 346 -5.51 23.03 -12.07
C GLY A 346 -4.16 22.94 -11.37
N ALA A 347 -4.11 22.39 -10.15
CA ALA A 347 -2.86 22.19 -9.42
C ALA A 347 -1.90 21.22 -10.12
N ALA A 348 -2.44 20.12 -10.64
CA ALA A 348 -1.66 19.13 -11.41
C ALA A 348 -1.09 19.75 -12.68
N ARG A 349 -1.89 20.53 -13.40
CA ARG A 349 -1.46 21.24 -14.59
C ARG A 349 -0.34 22.22 -14.30
N ASP A 350 -0.53 23.11 -13.30
CA ASP A 350 0.45 24.13 -12.95
C ASP A 350 1.79 23.52 -12.54
N LYS A 351 1.75 22.37 -11.86
CA LYS A 351 2.93 21.62 -11.48
C LYS A 351 3.62 20.99 -12.71
N ALA A 352 2.83 20.47 -13.66
CA ALA A 352 3.35 19.87 -14.89
C ALA A 352 4.06 20.88 -15.81
N ILE A 353 3.54 22.12 -15.88
CA ILE A 353 4.12 23.19 -16.68
C ILE A 353 5.17 24.02 -15.93
N GLY A 354 5.44 23.73 -14.66
CA GLY A 354 6.47 24.40 -13.85
C GLY A 354 6.15 25.86 -13.52
N VAL A 355 4.89 26.19 -13.23
CA VAL A 355 4.49 27.56 -12.84
C VAL A 355 5.31 28.01 -11.61
N PRO A 356 5.85 29.26 -11.60
CA PRO A 356 6.60 29.78 -10.46
C PRO A 356 5.79 29.72 -9.17
N GLY A 357 6.42 29.18 -8.09
CA GLY A 357 5.76 28.98 -6.79
C GLY A 357 5.16 27.58 -6.57
N THR A 358 5.13 26.71 -7.60
CA THR A 358 4.68 25.31 -7.48
C THR A 358 5.81 24.35 -7.09
N TRP A 359 7.06 24.80 -7.14
CA TRP A 359 8.25 24.00 -6.81
C TRP A 359 8.29 23.68 -5.31
N GLY A 360 8.35 22.40 -4.97
CA GLY A 360 8.37 21.92 -3.60
C GLY A 360 7.02 21.81 -2.90
N ALA A 361 5.93 22.31 -3.48
CA ALA A 361 4.59 22.18 -2.92
C ALA A 361 3.90 20.87 -3.33
N SER A 362 3.13 20.26 -2.43
CA SER A 362 2.32 19.10 -2.76
C SER A 362 1.15 19.47 -3.68
N THR A 363 0.74 18.57 -4.56
CA THR A 363 -0.40 18.81 -5.48
C THR A 363 -1.70 19.12 -4.72
N LEU A 364 -1.91 18.43 -3.59
CA LEU A 364 -3.05 18.67 -2.70
C LEU A 364 -2.98 20.02 -1.98
N GLY A 365 -1.79 20.45 -1.55
CA GLY A 365 -1.58 21.76 -0.96
C GLY A 365 -1.90 22.89 -1.95
N LEU A 366 -1.45 22.75 -3.20
CA LEU A 366 -1.77 23.67 -4.28
C LEU A 366 -3.26 23.67 -4.63
N ALA A 367 -3.92 22.51 -4.66
CA ALA A 367 -5.34 22.40 -4.90
C ALA A 367 -6.16 23.07 -3.81
N ASN A 368 -5.81 22.88 -2.53
CA ASN A 368 -6.46 23.56 -1.41
C ASN A 368 -6.29 25.08 -1.48
N SER A 369 -5.09 25.58 -1.79
CA SER A 369 -4.87 27.02 -1.93
C SER A 369 -5.66 27.64 -3.09
N LYS A 370 -5.82 26.93 -4.21
CA LYS A 370 -6.69 27.36 -5.33
C LYS A 370 -8.16 27.36 -4.95
N LEU A 371 -8.59 26.38 -4.16
CA LEU A 371 -9.96 26.30 -3.69
C LEU A 371 -10.27 27.44 -2.72
N ASP A 372 -9.36 27.78 -1.82
CA ASP A 372 -9.48 28.91 -0.90
C ASP A 372 -9.51 30.26 -1.65
N GLN A 373 -8.66 30.42 -2.68
CA GLN A 373 -8.69 31.61 -3.55
C GLN A 373 -10.03 31.76 -4.27
N ALA A 374 -10.56 30.67 -4.82
CA ALA A 374 -11.84 30.67 -5.51
C ALA A 374 -13.02 31.05 -4.56
N GLN A 375 -12.86 30.79 -3.25
CA GLN A 375 -13.84 31.12 -2.21
C GLN A 375 -13.58 32.46 -1.53
N GLY A 376 -12.63 33.29 -2.03
CA GLY A 376 -12.32 34.62 -1.50
C GLY A 376 -11.64 34.62 -0.12
N ARG A 377 -11.03 33.52 0.29
CA ARG A 377 -10.31 33.41 1.57
C ARG A 377 -8.84 33.81 1.43
N PRO A 378 -8.25 34.45 2.47
CA PRO A 378 -6.82 34.70 2.48
C PRO A 378 -6.07 33.39 2.41
N THR A 379 -5.17 33.27 1.43
CA THR A 379 -4.30 32.09 1.27
C THR A 379 -3.45 31.92 2.51
N ARG A 380 -3.57 30.78 3.17
CA ARG A 380 -2.68 30.39 4.25
C ARG A 380 -1.27 30.24 3.67
N LYS A 381 -0.34 31.10 4.08
CA LYS A 381 1.08 30.91 3.70
C LYS A 381 1.48 29.49 4.06
N PRO A 382 2.15 28.74 3.14
CA PRO A 382 2.68 27.42 3.47
C PRO A 382 3.55 27.55 4.71
N SER A 383 3.29 26.72 5.72
CA SER A 383 4.14 26.66 6.91
C SER A 383 5.52 26.15 6.50
N SER A 384 6.56 26.51 7.25
CA SER A 384 7.92 26.04 7.01
C SER A 384 8.05 24.51 7.04
N ASP A 385 7.04 23.81 7.55
CA ASP A 385 6.95 22.36 7.63
C ASP A 385 6.52 21.71 6.29
N ASP A 386 5.99 22.48 5.34
CA ASP A 386 5.65 22.00 3.99
C ASP A 386 6.86 21.96 3.02
N LYS A 387 8.06 22.31 3.49
CA LYS A 387 9.30 22.34 2.70
C LYS A 387 10.24 21.17 2.93
N ALA A 388 9.83 20.15 3.72
CA ALA A 388 10.64 18.97 3.99
C ALA A 388 10.18 17.77 3.16
#